data_7ce969f1931aa4aa92a61b62dff82245
#
_entry.id   7ce969f1931aa4aa92a61b62dff82245
#
_cell.length_a   1.000
_cell.length_b   1.000
_cell.length_c   1.000
_cell.angle_alpha   90.00
_cell.angle_beta   90.00
_cell.angle_gamma   90.00
#
_symmetry.space_group_name_H-M   'P 1'
#
loop_
_entity.id
_entity.type
_entity.pdbx_description
1 polymer ?
#
loop_
_entity_poly.entity_id
_entity_poly.type
_entity_poly.pdbx_seq_one_letter_code
_entity_poly.pdbx_strand_id
1 'polypeptide(L)'
;MNIDDICLCASYWTVAGNTYPGAPSEISPFSLAERAEVCGRTGWQGMGFVMDDIEASISRYGMAGVRRIFDDNNIRHVELEFLVDWHLTGERRALSDRMYARMLEVGAALGVEKIKLGGGVFETGAPDTGAMRAALFDICERAKPAGIDIAIEFLPFASIDTIDRGLDLFRDLGVTNGGLLVDTWHVERGGMTAEDIRKIPAEFLRAAELDDAGPEVIGDLFNDSTHYRRLCGEGSIDIAGQIGAMLDQGYRGYWGVELISAHHRHLPLEMAATRAFDTTMRQFDAVTFPAG
;
A
#
# COMPACT_ATOMS: atom_id res chain seq x y z
N MET A 1 5.13 -9.12 20.16
CA MET A 1 5.57 -9.31 18.75
C MET A 1 7.07 -9.52 18.74
N ASN A 2 7.56 -10.46 17.97
CA ASN A 2 8.99 -10.70 17.75
C ASN A 2 9.22 -10.86 16.25
N ILE A 3 10.46 -11.09 15.82
CA ILE A 3 10.80 -11.17 14.40
C ILE A 3 10.08 -12.32 13.66
N ASP A 4 9.78 -13.40 14.34
CA ASP A 4 9.07 -14.55 13.75
C ASP A 4 7.58 -14.26 13.49
N ASP A 5 7.04 -13.20 14.10
CA ASP A 5 5.66 -12.77 13.90
C ASP A 5 5.51 -11.80 12.71
N ILE A 6 6.61 -11.41 12.03
CA ILE A 6 6.59 -10.47 10.92
C ILE A 6 6.02 -11.13 9.68
N CYS A 7 4.93 -10.54 9.17
CA CYS A 7 4.33 -10.91 7.90
C CYS A 7 4.61 -9.83 6.86
N LEU A 8 5.20 -10.20 5.72
CA LEU A 8 5.41 -9.28 4.60
C LEU A 8 4.35 -9.49 3.50
N CYS A 9 3.88 -8.38 2.96
CA CYS A 9 3.00 -8.31 1.80
C CYS A 9 3.77 -7.67 0.64
N ALA A 10 3.87 -8.35 -0.49
CA ALA A 10 4.39 -7.75 -1.71
C ALA A 10 3.30 -6.84 -2.29
N SER A 11 3.38 -5.53 -2.05
CA SER A 11 2.54 -4.54 -2.72
C SER A 11 2.71 -4.68 -4.23
N TYR A 12 1.70 -4.33 -5.01
CA TYR A 12 1.60 -4.76 -6.41
C TYR A 12 2.89 -4.62 -7.21
N TRP A 13 3.51 -3.45 -7.17
CA TRP A 13 4.67 -3.11 -8.02
C TRP A 13 5.93 -3.92 -7.71
N THR A 14 6.05 -4.46 -6.52
CA THR A 14 7.23 -5.23 -6.07
C THR A 14 7.44 -6.52 -6.86
N VAL A 15 6.35 -7.16 -7.29
CA VAL A 15 6.38 -8.42 -8.05
C VAL A 15 5.60 -8.35 -9.37
N ALA A 16 5.19 -7.15 -9.79
CA ALA A 16 4.44 -6.97 -11.02
C ALA A 16 5.29 -7.11 -12.29
N GLY A 17 6.61 -7.07 -12.20
CA GLY A 17 7.50 -7.08 -13.36
C GLY A 17 7.56 -5.73 -14.07
N ASN A 18 7.77 -5.72 -15.39
CA ASN A 18 8.00 -4.50 -16.13
C ASN A 18 6.71 -3.70 -16.36
N THR A 19 6.16 -3.18 -15.27
CA THR A 19 5.08 -2.19 -15.27
C THR A 19 5.29 -1.18 -14.14
N TYR A 20 4.54 -0.06 -14.13
CA TYR A 20 4.67 1.03 -13.17
C TYR A 20 3.42 1.93 -13.22
N PRO A 21 3.15 2.76 -12.20
CA PRO A 21 1.99 3.66 -12.20
C PRO A 21 1.98 4.59 -13.41
N GLY A 22 0.89 4.54 -14.19
CA GLY A 22 0.74 5.31 -15.42
C GLY A 22 1.41 4.69 -16.65
N ALA A 23 1.87 3.44 -16.58
CA ALA A 23 2.31 2.68 -17.76
C ALA A 23 1.17 2.49 -18.78
N PRO A 24 1.45 2.27 -20.07
CA PRO A 24 0.42 1.99 -21.06
C PRO A 24 -0.47 0.78 -20.72
N SER A 25 0.04 -0.14 -19.92
CA SER A 25 -0.70 -1.23 -19.27
C SER A 25 -0.12 -1.45 -17.89
N GLU A 26 -0.97 -1.48 -16.91
CA GLU A 26 -0.59 -1.82 -15.54
C GLU A 26 -0.76 -3.32 -15.23
N ILE A 27 -1.16 -4.11 -16.21
CA ILE A 27 -1.25 -5.57 -16.08
C ILE A 27 0.15 -6.17 -16.10
N SER A 28 0.44 -7.03 -15.13
CA SER A 28 1.72 -7.73 -15.02
C SER A 28 1.98 -8.62 -16.25
N PRO A 29 3.21 -8.64 -16.79
CA PRO A 29 3.62 -9.62 -17.79
C PRO A 29 3.71 -11.06 -17.23
N PHE A 30 3.78 -11.20 -15.90
CA PHE A 30 3.74 -12.50 -15.22
C PHE A 30 2.31 -12.84 -14.81
N SER A 31 1.92 -14.10 -14.98
CA SER A 31 0.61 -14.55 -14.51
C SER A 31 0.51 -14.51 -12.99
N LEU A 32 -0.72 -14.40 -12.49
CA LEU A 32 -0.97 -14.49 -11.04
C LEU A 32 -0.39 -15.77 -10.43
N ALA A 33 -0.54 -16.92 -11.13
CA ALA A 33 -0.03 -18.20 -10.62
C ALA A 33 1.49 -18.21 -10.46
N GLU A 34 2.24 -17.64 -11.42
CA GLU A 34 3.71 -17.53 -11.33
C GLU A 34 4.12 -16.61 -10.19
N ARG A 35 3.47 -15.45 -10.05
CA ARG A 35 3.76 -14.50 -8.96
C ARG A 35 3.46 -15.09 -7.59
N ALA A 36 2.29 -15.71 -7.42
CA ALA A 36 1.89 -16.31 -6.15
C ALA A 36 2.81 -17.48 -5.74
N GLU A 37 3.20 -18.34 -6.71
CA GLU A 37 4.13 -19.44 -6.46
C GLU A 37 5.50 -18.92 -5.99
N VAL A 38 6.05 -17.91 -6.66
CA VAL A 38 7.32 -17.30 -6.27
C VAL A 38 7.21 -16.63 -4.90
N CYS A 39 6.15 -15.86 -4.66
CA CYS A 39 5.90 -15.23 -3.37
C CYS A 39 5.81 -16.26 -2.24
N GLY A 40 5.03 -17.31 -2.39
CA GLY A 40 4.88 -18.36 -1.37
C GLY A 40 6.19 -19.07 -1.06
N ARG A 41 6.99 -19.40 -2.08
CA ARG A 41 8.31 -20.02 -1.88
C ARG A 41 9.34 -19.10 -1.22
N THR A 42 9.24 -17.79 -1.47
CA THR A 42 10.15 -16.80 -0.88
C THR A 42 9.81 -16.50 0.58
N GLY A 43 8.54 -16.68 0.98
CA GLY A 43 8.08 -16.40 2.36
C GLY A 43 7.08 -15.25 2.47
N TRP A 44 6.72 -14.60 1.35
CA TRP A 44 5.65 -13.61 1.34
C TRP A 44 4.33 -14.25 1.76
N GLN A 45 3.58 -13.55 2.61
CA GLN A 45 2.28 -14.00 3.07
C GLN A 45 1.14 -13.10 2.58
N GLY A 46 1.45 -12.02 1.90
CA GLY A 46 0.48 -11.12 1.29
C GLY A 46 0.88 -10.67 -0.10
N MET A 47 -0.11 -10.25 -0.88
CA MET A 47 0.05 -9.65 -2.20
C MET A 47 -0.93 -8.51 -2.42
N GLY A 48 -0.43 -7.41 -2.99
CA GLY A 48 -1.22 -6.28 -3.47
C GLY A 48 -1.58 -6.40 -4.95
N PHE A 49 -2.67 -5.73 -5.36
CA PHE A 49 -3.16 -5.73 -6.73
C PHE A 49 -3.75 -4.39 -7.14
N VAL A 50 -3.39 -3.92 -8.34
CA VAL A 50 -4.18 -2.92 -9.05
C VAL A 50 -5.38 -3.58 -9.73
N MET A 51 -6.47 -2.82 -9.93
CA MET A 51 -7.72 -3.39 -10.43
C MET A 51 -7.59 -4.02 -11.82
N ASP A 52 -6.83 -3.43 -12.72
CA ASP A 52 -6.66 -3.97 -14.08
C ASP A 52 -6.01 -5.36 -14.06
N ASP A 53 -5.04 -5.58 -13.19
CA ASP A 53 -4.33 -6.87 -13.07
C ASP A 53 -5.19 -7.95 -12.41
N ILE A 54 -5.89 -7.60 -11.33
CA ILE A 54 -6.76 -8.59 -10.67
C ILE A 54 -7.95 -8.97 -11.57
N GLU A 55 -8.51 -8.03 -12.34
CA GLU A 55 -9.55 -8.31 -13.33
C GLU A 55 -9.05 -9.21 -14.47
N ALA A 56 -7.85 -8.98 -14.97
CA ALA A 56 -7.22 -9.87 -15.95
C ALA A 56 -7.03 -11.28 -15.37
N SER A 57 -6.64 -11.37 -14.11
CA SER A 57 -6.50 -12.64 -13.40
C SER A 57 -7.85 -13.34 -13.16
N ILE A 58 -8.89 -12.60 -12.78
CA ILE A 58 -10.26 -13.12 -12.65
C ILE A 58 -10.80 -13.59 -14.01
N SER A 59 -10.56 -12.84 -15.06
CA SER A 59 -10.94 -13.24 -16.42
C SER A 59 -10.29 -14.56 -16.86
N ARG A 60 -9.04 -14.79 -16.44
CA ARG A 60 -8.27 -15.99 -16.80
C ARG A 60 -8.63 -17.21 -15.95
N TYR A 61 -8.80 -17.05 -14.65
CA TYR A 61 -8.91 -18.16 -13.70
C TYR A 61 -10.29 -18.30 -13.05
N GLY A 62 -11.15 -17.30 -13.23
CA GLY A 62 -12.37 -17.12 -12.43
C GLY A 62 -12.08 -16.74 -10.98
N MET A 63 -13.05 -16.17 -10.29
CA MET A 63 -12.91 -15.75 -8.89
C MET A 63 -12.44 -16.90 -7.97
N ALA A 64 -13.06 -18.07 -8.09
CA ALA A 64 -12.69 -19.24 -7.32
C ALA A 64 -11.30 -19.78 -7.66
N GLY A 65 -10.85 -19.62 -8.90
CA GLY A 65 -9.49 -20.00 -9.32
C GLY A 65 -8.44 -19.07 -8.74
N VAL A 66 -8.71 -17.76 -8.71
CA VAL A 66 -7.84 -16.76 -8.06
C VAL A 66 -7.70 -17.07 -6.57
N ARG A 67 -8.83 -17.30 -5.88
CA ARG A 67 -8.80 -17.64 -4.44
C ARG A 67 -7.98 -18.91 -4.18
N ARG A 68 -8.15 -19.95 -4.99
CA ARG A 68 -7.38 -21.19 -4.88
C ARG A 68 -5.88 -20.96 -5.07
N ILE A 69 -5.49 -20.10 -6.03
CA ILE A 69 -4.07 -19.75 -6.24
C ILE A 69 -3.48 -19.12 -4.97
N PHE A 70 -4.22 -18.23 -4.31
CA PHE A 70 -3.78 -17.67 -3.03
C PHE A 70 -3.63 -18.74 -1.95
N ASP A 71 -4.63 -19.58 -1.77
CA ASP A 71 -4.65 -20.64 -0.74
C ASP A 71 -3.50 -21.65 -0.97
N ASP A 72 -3.28 -22.10 -2.21
CA ASP A 72 -2.26 -23.08 -2.58
C ASP A 72 -0.82 -22.52 -2.35
N ASN A 73 -0.64 -21.19 -2.34
CA ASN A 73 0.65 -20.53 -2.16
C ASN A 73 0.78 -19.79 -0.82
N ASN A 74 -0.11 -20.05 0.15
CA ASN A 74 -0.10 -19.44 1.48
C ASN A 74 -0.18 -17.89 1.47
N ILE A 75 -0.80 -17.31 0.45
CA ILE A 75 -1.10 -15.87 0.38
C ILE A 75 -2.36 -15.63 1.21
N ARG A 76 -2.18 -15.08 2.41
CA ARG A 76 -3.24 -14.89 3.41
C ARG A 76 -3.79 -13.47 3.38
N HIS A 77 -2.91 -12.49 3.11
CA HIS A 77 -3.22 -11.06 3.11
C HIS A 77 -3.34 -10.56 1.68
N VAL A 78 -4.46 -9.95 1.36
CA VAL A 78 -4.71 -9.37 0.03
C VAL A 78 -5.12 -7.93 0.19
N GLU A 79 -4.54 -7.06 -0.62
CA GLU A 79 -4.89 -5.63 -0.67
C GLU A 79 -5.15 -5.19 -2.10
N LEU A 80 -6.01 -4.18 -2.25
CA LEU A 80 -6.32 -3.56 -3.53
C LEU A 80 -5.88 -2.10 -3.53
N GLU A 81 -5.37 -1.67 -4.64
CA GLU A 81 -4.94 -0.30 -4.92
C GLU A 81 -5.30 0.10 -6.36
N PHE A 82 -5.44 1.33 -6.72
CA PHE A 82 -5.36 2.51 -5.90
C PHE A 82 -6.58 3.39 -6.22
N LEU A 83 -7.45 3.69 -5.25
CA LEU A 83 -8.65 4.47 -5.49
C LEU A 83 -8.34 5.97 -5.40
N VAL A 84 -8.58 6.70 -6.48
CA VAL A 84 -8.44 8.16 -6.58
C VAL A 84 -9.78 8.83 -6.90
N ASP A 85 -9.83 10.15 -6.85
CA ASP A 85 -10.99 10.97 -7.25
C ASP A 85 -12.28 10.74 -6.44
N TRP A 86 -12.20 9.98 -5.38
CA TRP A 86 -13.32 9.56 -4.53
C TRP A 86 -14.04 10.71 -3.80
N HIS A 87 -13.45 11.88 -3.73
CA HIS A 87 -13.99 13.09 -3.08
C HIS A 87 -14.47 14.15 -4.09
N LEU A 88 -14.24 13.93 -5.39
CA LEU A 88 -14.59 14.88 -6.44
C LEU A 88 -16.11 14.85 -6.75
N THR A 89 -16.48 15.55 -7.81
CA THR A 89 -17.84 15.57 -8.37
C THR A 89 -17.79 15.26 -9.87
N GLY A 90 -18.96 15.04 -10.48
CA GLY A 90 -19.09 14.84 -11.93
C GLY A 90 -18.55 13.49 -12.40
N GLU A 91 -17.97 13.45 -13.59
CA GLU A 91 -17.59 12.22 -14.28
C GLU A 91 -16.44 11.48 -13.57
N ARG A 92 -15.44 12.19 -13.07
CA ARG A 92 -14.32 11.59 -12.33
C ARG A 92 -14.82 10.86 -11.07
N ARG A 93 -15.72 11.49 -10.31
CA ARG A 93 -16.35 10.85 -9.16
C ARG A 93 -17.16 9.62 -9.58
N ALA A 94 -17.94 9.70 -10.63
CA ALA A 94 -18.72 8.55 -11.10
C ALA A 94 -17.85 7.37 -11.56
N LEU A 95 -16.65 7.63 -12.11
CA LEU A 95 -15.66 6.60 -12.42
C LEU A 95 -15.11 5.97 -11.12
N SER A 96 -14.71 6.79 -10.16
CA SER A 96 -14.23 6.35 -8.85
C SER A 96 -15.27 5.50 -8.11
N ASP A 97 -16.55 5.92 -8.11
CA ASP A 97 -17.64 5.17 -7.48
C ASP A 97 -17.85 3.79 -8.11
N ARG A 98 -17.72 3.67 -9.43
CA ARG A 98 -17.79 2.37 -10.12
C ARG A 98 -16.60 1.49 -9.79
N MET A 99 -15.40 2.07 -9.80
CA MET A 99 -14.18 1.36 -9.40
C MET A 99 -14.31 0.85 -7.97
N TYR A 100 -14.72 1.71 -7.04
CA TYR A 100 -14.89 1.35 -5.64
C TYR A 100 -15.94 0.24 -5.44
N ALA A 101 -17.09 0.33 -6.11
CA ALA A 101 -18.10 -0.73 -6.07
C ALA A 101 -17.53 -2.09 -6.52
N ARG A 102 -16.70 -2.08 -7.55
CA ARG A 102 -16.04 -3.30 -8.03
C ARG A 102 -14.94 -3.79 -7.08
N MET A 103 -14.16 -2.88 -6.48
CA MET A 103 -13.19 -3.24 -5.42
C MET A 103 -13.87 -3.94 -4.25
N LEU A 104 -15.04 -3.47 -3.81
CA LEU A 104 -15.79 -4.12 -2.74
C LEU A 104 -16.30 -5.52 -3.14
N GLU A 105 -16.80 -5.68 -4.37
CA GLU A 105 -17.25 -6.99 -4.87
C GLU A 105 -16.09 -8.00 -4.93
N VAL A 106 -14.97 -7.60 -5.54
CA VAL A 106 -13.74 -8.41 -5.61
C VAL A 106 -13.21 -8.68 -4.19
N GLY A 107 -13.20 -7.64 -3.36
CA GLY A 107 -12.71 -7.71 -1.99
C GLY A 107 -13.47 -8.72 -1.13
N ALA A 108 -14.80 -8.69 -1.18
CA ALA A 108 -15.63 -9.66 -0.45
C ALA A 108 -15.42 -11.10 -0.94
N ALA A 109 -15.19 -11.30 -2.24
CA ALA A 109 -15.01 -12.62 -2.83
C ALA A 109 -13.61 -13.20 -2.60
N LEU A 110 -12.57 -12.36 -2.58
CA LEU A 110 -11.17 -12.79 -2.45
C LEU A 110 -10.60 -12.63 -1.02
N GLY A 111 -11.36 -12.07 -0.09
CA GLY A 111 -10.90 -11.85 1.27
C GLY A 111 -9.87 -10.71 1.36
N VAL A 112 -10.10 -9.63 0.61
CA VAL A 112 -9.27 -8.43 0.69
C VAL A 112 -9.42 -7.80 2.07
N GLU A 113 -8.30 -7.47 2.68
CA GLU A 113 -8.28 -6.86 4.01
C GLU A 113 -8.19 -5.34 3.96
N LYS A 114 -7.56 -4.79 2.91
CA LYS A 114 -7.33 -3.35 2.79
C LYS A 114 -7.58 -2.84 1.37
N ILE A 115 -8.15 -1.66 1.29
CA ILE A 115 -8.22 -0.86 0.05
C ILE A 115 -7.47 0.44 0.30
N LYS A 116 -6.48 0.74 -0.55
CA LYS A 116 -5.64 1.93 -0.48
C LYS A 116 -6.25 3.06 -1.32
N LEU A 117 -6.28 4.26 -0.74
CA LEU A 117 -6.84 5.46 -1.37
C LEU A 117 -5.82 6.59 -1.41
N GLY A 118 -5.72 7.27 -2.54
CA GLY A 118 -4.96 8.52 -2.65
C GLY A 118 -5.80 9.74 -2.30
N GLY A 119 -5.25 10.65 -1.52
CA GLY A 119 -5.91 11.86 -1.07
C GLY A 119 -5.64 13.08 -1.96
N GLY A 120 -6.37 13.26 -3.08
CA GLY A 120 -6.22 14.42 -3.97
C GLY A 120 -4.90 14.42 -4.74
N VAL A 121 -4.59 13.30 -5.39
CA VAL A 121 -3.36 13.11 -6.17
C VAL A 121 -3.31 14.11 -7.32
N PHE A 122 -2.19 14.84 -7.43
CA PHE A 122 -1.96 15.94 -8.38
C PHE A 122 -2.90 17.16 -8.24
N GLU A 123 -3.68 17.23 -7.18
CA GLU A 123 -4.47 18.42 -6.90
C GLU A 123 -3.59 19.51 -6.30
N THR A 124 -3.82 20.74 -6.74
CA THR A 124 -3.12 21.93 -6.24
C THR A 124 -4.04 22.76 -5.35
N GLY A 125 -3.51 23.27 -4.26
CA GLY A 125 -4.25 24.11 -3.32
C GLY A 125 -4.68 23.38 -2.05
N ALA A 126 -5.46 24.07 -1.23
CA ALA A 126 -5.99 23.48 0.01
C ALA A 126 -7.10 22.46 -0.31
N PRO A 127 -7.09 21.27 0.30
CA PRO A 127 -8.15 20.29 0.08
C PRO A 127 -9.49 20.77 0.61
N ASP A 128 -10.59 20.42 -0.06
CA ASP A 128 -11.92 20.51 0.53
C ASP A 128 -12.10 19.38 1.55
N THR A 129 -11.59 19.61 2.74
CA THR A 129 -11.63 18.60 3.84
C THR A 129 -13.07 18.21 4.19
N GLY A 130 -14.05 19.12 4.03
CA GLY A 130 -15.45 18.81 4.29
C GLY A 130 -16.01 17.78 3.30
N ALA A 131 -15.79 17.99 2.00
CA ALA A 131 -16.19 17.06 0.95
C ALA A 131 -15.45 15.72 1.08
N MET A 132 -14.11 15.76 1.35
CA MET A 132 -13.32 14.56 1.55
C MET A 132 -13.82 13.74 2.73
N ARG A 133 -14.08 14.34 3.88
CA ARG A 133 -14.61 13.65 5.08
C ARG A 133 -15.96 13.01 4.83
N ALA A 134 -16.88 13.70 4.16
CA ALA A 134 -18.21 13.16 3.83
C ALA A 134 -18.10 11.93 2.91
N ALA A 135 -17.26 12.01 1.87
CA ALA A 135 -17.02 10.89 0.97
C ALA A 135 -16.32 9.72 1.67
N LEU A 136 -15.32 10.00 2.52
CA LEU A 136 -14.58 9.00 3.26
C LEU A 136 -15.47 8.23 4.26
N PHE A 137 -16.41 8.93 4.91
CA PHE A 137 -17.39 8.29 5.76
C PHE A 137 -18.22 7.24 4.99
N ASP A 138 -18.76 7.61 3.83
CA ASP A 138 -19.53 6.68 2.98
C ASP A 138 -18.66 5.49 2.51
N ILE A 139 -17.43 5.75 2.12
CA ILE A 139 -16.47 4.70 1.72
C ILE A 139 -16.25 3.71 2.87
N CYS A 140 -15.92 4.18 4.07
CA CYS A 140 -15.67 3.33 5.22
C CYS A 140 -16.91 2.50 5.60
N GLU A 141 -18.10 3.13 5.66
CA GLU A 141 -19.34 2.43 6.01
C GLU A 141 -19.73 1.36 4.98
N ARG A 142 -19.43 1.56 3.70
CA ARG A 142 -19.66 0.57 2.64
C ARG A 142 -18.66 -0.60 2.68
N ALA A 143 -17.42 -0.37 3.11
CA ALA A 143 -16.38 -1.40 3.25
C ALA A 143 -16.59 -2.27 4.50
N LYS A 144 -17.16 -1.70 5.55
CA LYS A 144 -17.30 -2.32 6.87
C LYS A 144 -18.01 -3.69 6.89
N PRO A 145 -19.12 -3.92 6.15
CA PRO A 145 -19.77 -5.24 6.13
C PRO A 145 -18.90 -6.37 5.58
N ALA A 146 -17.91 -6.05 4.73
CA ALA A 146 -16.95 -6.99 4.19
C ALA A 146 -15.70 -7.16 5.08
N GLY A 147 -15.59 -6.42 6.19
CA GLY A 147 -14.44 -6.42 7.06
C GLY A 147 -13.19 -5.78 6.43
N ILE A 148 -13.39 -4.90 5.44
CA ILE A 148 -12.30 -4.25 4.70
C ILE A 148 -11.92 -2.94 5.39
N ASP A 149 -10.64 -2.77 5.67
CA ASP A 149 -10.06 -1.51 6.14
C ASP A 149 -9.78 -0.57 4.96
N ILE A 150 -9.96 0.73 5.21
CA ILE A 150 -9.67 1.80 4.27
C ILE A 150 -8.43 2.54 4.74
N ALA A 151 -7.40 2.56 3.90
CA ALA A 151 -6.13 3.19 4.22
C ALA A 151 -5.87 4.38 3.27
N ILE A 152 -5.86 5.60 3.81
CA ILE A 152 -5.47 6.80 3.06
C ILE A 152 -3.95 6.90 3.06
N GLU A 153 -3.40 6.95 1.87
CA GLU A 153 -2.00 7.23 1.64
C GLU A 153 -1.80 8.74 1.45
N PHE A 154 -0.96 9.34 2.29
CA PHE A 154 -0.52 10.73 2.11
C PHE A 154 0.69 10.74 1.18
N LEU A 155 0.64 11.59 0.16
CA LEU A 155 1.63 11.63 -0.91
C LEU A 155 2.20 13.05 -1.02
N PRO A 156 3.51 13.27 -1.04
CA PRO A 156 4.10 14.62 -1.06
C PRO A 156 3.78 15.43 -2.34
N PHE A 157 3.12 14.80 -3.31
CA PHE A 157 2.61 15.44 -4.53
C PHE A 157 1.06 15.43 -4.62
N ALA A 158 0.38 15.27 -3.48
CA ALA A 158 -1.09 15.28 -3.38
C ALA A 158 -1.58 16.41 -2.47
N SER A 159 -2.87 16.65 -2.41
CA SER A 159 -3.44 17.62 -1.47
C SER A 159 -3.43 17.13 -0.01
N ILE A 160 -3.48 15.82 0.19
CA ILE A 160 -3.19 15.16 1.47
C ILE A 160 -1.73 14.69 1.41
N ASP A 161 -0.81 15.53 1.86
CA ASP A 161 0.64 15.38 1.70
C ASP A 161 1.38 15.12 3.02
N THR A 162 0.67 15.14 4.15
CA THR A 162 1.27 14.95 5.49
C THR A 162 0.39 14.07 6.37
N ILE A 163 1.01 13.47 7.39
CA ILE A 163 0.32 12.74 8.47
C ILE A 163 -0.78 13.61 9.09
N ASP A 164 -0.50 14.87 9.42
CA ASP A 164 -1.48 15.76 10.07
C ASP A 164 -2.71 15.99 9.18
N ARG A 165 -2.52 16.24 7.87
CA ARG A 165 -3.65 16.39 6.94
C ARG A 165 -4.45 15.10 6.77
N GLY A 166 -3.76 13.97 6.75
CA GLY A 166 -4.43 12.67 6.73
C GLY A 166 -5.24 12.42 8.00
N LEU A 167 -4.68 12.71 9.18
CA LEU A 167 -5.39 12.59 10.46
C LEU A 167 -6.61 13.51 10.56
N ASP A 168 -6.55 14.71 9.98
CA ASP A 168 -7.68 15.64 9.96
C ASP A 168 -8.90 15.08 9.22
N LEU A 169 -8.72 14.13 8.30
CA LEU A 169 -9.83 13.44 7.62
C LEU A 169 -10.58 12.50 8.58
N PHE A 170 -9.88 11.88 9.53
CA PHE A 170 -10.45 10.88 10.43
C PHE A 170 -10.90 11.45 11.79
N ARG A 171 -10.38 12.61 12.20
CA ARG A 171 -10.72 13.22 13.50
C ARG A 171 -12.24 13.39 13.64
N ASP A 172 -12.83 12.77 14.67
CA ASP A 172 -14.26 12.80 14.94
C ASP A 172 -15.17 12.33 13.76
N LEU A 173 -14.61 11.51 12.83
CA LEU A 173 -15.39 10.97 11.72
C LEU A 173 -16.32 9.84 12.17
N GLY A 174 -15.99 9.13 13.24
CA GLY A 174 -16.81 8.07 13.82
C GLY A 174 -16.71 6.72 13.10
N VAL A 175 -15.76 6.56 12.17
CA VAL A 175 -15.49 5.28 11.50
C VAL A 175 -14.49 4.44 12.31
N THR A 176 -14.58 3.10 12.18
CA THR A 176 -13.72 2.17 12.92
C THR A 176 -12.79 1.35 12.03
N ASN A 177 -12.96 1.44 10.72
CA ASN A 177 -12.21 0.70 9.71
C ASN A 177 -11.47 1.63 8.73
N GLY A 178 -11.19 2.86 9.12
CA GLY A 178 -10.45 3.83 8.34
C GLY A 178 -9.23 4.34 9.07
N GLY A 179 -8.19 4.72 8.34
CA GLY A 179 -6.97 5.32 8.89
C GLY A 179 -5.92 5.57 7.80
N LEU A 180 -4.68 5.74 8.23
CA LEU A 180 -3.55 6.07 7.36
C LEU A 180 -2.80 4.81 6.93
N LEU A 181 -2.29 4.87 5.71
CA LEU A 181 -1.16 4.09 5.25
C LEU A 181 0.10 4.94 5.44
N VAL A 182 1.10 4.40 6.12
CA VAL A 182 2.41 5.02 6.31
C VAL A 182 3.41 4.31 5.40
N ASP A 183 3.86 5.01 4.37
CA ASP A 183 4.89 4.57 3.45
C ASP A 183 6.20 5.31 3.79
N THR A 184 7.31 4.57 3.88
CA THR A 184 8.60 5.11 4.32
C THR A 184 9.16 6.16 3.35
N TRP A 185 8.94 6.00 2.04
CA TRP A 185 9.34 6.98 1.04
C TRP A 185 8.53 8.27 1.18
N HIS A 186 7.22 8.17 1.40
CA HIS A 186 6.35 9.34 1.53
C HIS A 186 6.65 10.14 2.80
N VAL A 187 6.98 9.46 3.89
CA VAL A 187 7.45 10.11 5.13
C VAL A 187 8.72 10.91 4.85
N GLU A 188 9.73 10.28 4.28
CA GLU A 188 11.03 10.91 3.98
C GLU A 188 10.88 12.08 3.00
N ARG A 189 10.22 11.85 1.87
CA ARG A 189 10.05 12.86 0.81
C ARG A 189 9.10 13.99 1.19
N GLY A 190 8.19 13.74 2.12
CA GLY A 190 7.33 14.76 2.73
C GLY A 190 8.04 15.59 3.81
N GLY A 191 9.31 15.30 4.10
CA GLY A 191 10.08 15.97 5.15
C GLY A 191 9.59 15.65 6.57
N MET A 192 8.89 14.55 6.72
CA MET A 192 8.44 14.02 8.02
C MET A 192 9.48 13.04 8.57
N THR A 193 9.29 12.63 9.82
CA THR A 193 10.23 11.79 10.56
C THR A 193 9.50 10.70 11.35
N ALA A 194 10.25 9.78 11.95
CA ALA A 194 9.71 8.81 12.90
C ALA A 194 8.93 9.46 14.07
N GLU A 195 9.29 10.70 14.47
CA GLU A 195 8.55 11.43 15.50
C GLU A 195 7.15 11.86 15.04
N ASP A 196 6.97 12.11 13.73
CA ASP A 196 5.67 12.43 13.18
C ASP A 196 4.79 11.17 13.10
N ILE A 197 5.37 10.02 12.80
CA ILE A 197 4.68 8.71 12.87
C ILE A 197 4.19 8.44 14.29
N ARG A 198 4.98 8.76 15.35
CA ARG A 198 4.58 8.59 16.74
C ARG A 198 3.40 9.46 17.18
N LYS A 199 2.98 10.44 16.39
CA LYS A 199 1.77 11.24 16.64
C LYS A 199 0.49 10.57 16.15
N ILE A 200 0.59 9.50 15.33
CA ILE A 200 -0.59 8.79 14.80
C ILE A 200 -1.22 7.97 15.93
N PRO A 201 -2.48 8.23 16.30
CA PRO A 201 -3.19 7.35 17.23
C PRO A 201 -3.27 5.92 16.69
N ALA A 202 -3.13 4.93 17.58
CA ALA A 202 -3.11 3.51 17.19
C ALA A 202 -4.30 3.09 16.32
N GLU A 203 -5.48 3.64 16.61
CA GLU A 203 -6.71 3.37 15.87
C GLU A 203 -6.72 3.89 14.43
N PHE A 204 -5.80 4.80 14.08
CA PHE A 204 -5.68 5.34 12.72
C PHE A 204 -4.46 4.83 11.95
N LEU A 205 -3.64 3.99 12.52
CA LEU A 205 -2.51 3.36 11.82
C LEU A 205 -2.98 2.03 11.20
N ARG A 206 -3.42 2.05 9.94
CA ARG A 206 -4.08 0.92 9.28
C ARG A 206 -3.17 0.10 8.37
N ALA A 207 -2.21 0.74 7.73
CA ALA A 207 -1.29 0.08 6.82
C ALA A 207 0.11 0.68 6.93
N ALA A 208 1.10 -0.10 6.57
CA ALA A 208 2.49 0.30 6.47
C ALA A 208 3.08 -0.23 5.16
N GLU A 209 3.90 0.59 4.50
CA GLU A 209 4.70 0.19 3.35
C GLU A 209 6.15 0.58 3.55
N LEU A 210 7.02 -0.35 3.18
CA LEU A 210 8.45 -0.25 3.37
C LEU A 210 9.15 -0.25 2.02
N ASP A 211 10.00 0.71 1.84
CA ASP A 211 10.90 0.89 0.71
C ASP A 211 12.02 1.86 1.09
N ASP A 212 12.90 2.17 0.17
CA ASP A 212 14.03 3.06 0.38
C ASP A 212 14.23 3.99 -0.81
N ALA A 213 15.04 5.02 -0.64
CA ALA A 213 15.42 5.96 -1.69
C ALA A 213 16.83 6.49 -1.50
N GLY A 214 17.41 7.03 -2.57
CA GLY A 214 18.65 7.80 -2.46
C GLY A 214 18.45 9.09 -1.67
N PRO A 215 19.55 9.78 -1.29
CA PRO A 215 19.46 11.00 -0.49
C PRO A 215 18.80 12.18 -1.22
N GLU A 216 18.77 12.16 -2.53
CA GLU A 216 18.25 13.24 -3.36
C GLU A 216 17.06 12.79 -4.20
N VAL A 217 16.12 13.69 -4.45
CA VAL A 217 15.01 13.49 -5.39
C VAL A 217 15.56 13.47 -6.82
N ILE A 218 15.16 12.49 -7.60
CA ILE A 218 15.57 12.37 -9.01
C ILE A 218 14.44 12.82 -9.93
N GLY A 219 14.62 13.95 -10.61
CA GLY A 219 13.57 14.59 -11.39
C GLY A 219 12.59 15.36 -10.51
N ASP A 220 11.32 15.09 -10.64
CA ASP A 220 10.29 15.53 -9.70
C ASP A 220 9.89 14.38 -8.74
N LEU A 221 9.08 14.69 -7.73
CA LEU A 221 8.66 13.71 -6.72
C LEU A 221 7.90 12.52 -7.33
N PHE A 222 7.08 12.74 -8.35
CA PHE A 222 6.37 11.66 -9.00
C PHE A 222 7.30 10.72 -9.77
N ASN A 223 8.26 11.30 -10.50
CA ASN A 223 9.28 10.54 -11.20
C ASN A 223 10.18 9.74 -10.22
N ASP A 224 10.58 10.37 -9.10
CA ASP A 224 11.37 9.71 -8.05
C ASP A 224 10.59 8.52 -7.44
N SER A 225 9.31 8.73 -7.10
CA SER A 225 8.42 7.71 -6.56
C SER A 225 8.22 6.52 -7.51
N THR A 226 8.05 6.79 -8.80
CA THR A 226 7.64 5.74 -9.76
C THR A 226 8.80 5.03 -10.46
N HIS A 227 10.05 5.50 -10.25
CA HIS A 227 11.20 4.94 -10.96
C HIS A 227 12.44 4.71 -10.11
N TYR A 228 12.59 5.37 -8.97
CA TYR A 228 13.86 5.44 -8.25
C TYR A 228 13.81 4.96 -6.81
N ARG A 229 12.71 4.30 -6.39
CA ARG A 229 12.70 3.60 -5.12
C ARG A 229 13.77 2.51 -5.10
N ARG A 230 14.28 2.21 -3.92
CA ARG A 230 15.34 1.23 -3.69
C ARG A 230 14.85 0.12 -2.75
N LEU A 231 15.55 -0.99 -2.79
CA LEU A 231 15.39 -2.05 -1.80
C LEU A 231 15.71 -1.50 -0.41
N CYS A 232 14.96 -1.93 0.59
CA CYS A 232 15.15 -1.53 1.98
C CYS A 232 16.60 -1.73 2.42
N GLY A 233 17.24 -0.67 2.93
CA GLY A 233 18.64 -0.64 3.34
C GLY A 233 19.65 -0.42 2.20
N GLU A 234 19.21 -0.18 0.95
CA GLU A 234 20.08 0.20 -0.16
C GLU A 234 20.04 1.71 -0.47
N GLY A 235 19.35 2.50 0.36
CA GLY A 235 19.21 3.94 0.24
C GLY A 235 19.68 4.69 1.49
N SER A 236 18.95 5.73 1.84
CA SER A 236 19.29 6.64 2.95
C SER A 236 18.16 6.84 3.96
N ILE A 237 17.01 6.18 3.77
CA ILE A 237 15.86 6.29 4.68
C ILE A 237 16.15 5.49 5.97
N ASP A 238 15.84 6.08 7.12
CA ASP A 238 15.87 5.38 8.41
C ASP A 238 14.63 4.47 8.56
N ILE A 239 14.61 3.38 7.79
CA ILE A 239 13.48 2.43 7.76
C ILE A 239 13.31 1.78 9.14
N ALA A 240 14.39 1.36 9.79
CA ALA A 240 14.31 0.73 11.11
C ALA A 240 13.73 1.69 12.17
N GLY A 241 14.10 2.96 12.13
CA GLY A 241 13.52 3.99 13.00
C GLY A 241 12.03 4.22 12.73
N GLN A 242 11.60 4.22 11.47
CA GLN A 242 10.19 4.34 11.10
C GLN A 242 9.38 3.10 11.50
N ILE A 243 9.91 1.88 11.28
CA ILE A 243 9.31 0.63 11.78
C ILE A 243 9.14 0.70 13.30
N GLY A 244 10.19 1.10 14.03
CA GLY A 244 10.15 1.26 15.49
C GLY A 244 9.05 2.22 15.92
N ALA A 245 8.90 3.37 15.25
CA ALA A 245 7.84 4.34 15.54
C ALA A 245 6.44 3.76 15.32
N MET A 246 6.21 3.00 14.24
CA MET A 246 4.93 2.33 14.00
C MET A 246 4.62 1.26 15.05
N LEU A 247 5.63 0.49 15.46
CA LEU A 247 5.49 -0.51 16.54
C LEU A 247 5.18 0.14 17.89
N ASP A 248 5.80 1.28 18.21
CA ASP A 248 5.53 2.07 19.43
C ASP A 248 4.07 2.54 19.45
N GLN A 249 3.49 2.88 18.29
CA GLN A 249 2.07 3.22 18.15
C GLN A 249 1.14 2.00 18.11
N GLY A 250 1.68 0.80 18.31
CA GLY A 250 0.87 -0.41 18.41
C GLY A 250 0.53 -1.06 17.08
N TYR A 251 1.19 -0.72 15.97
CA TYR A 251 0.98 -1.42 14.70
C TYR A 251 1.31 -2.92 14.84
N ARG A 252 0.41 -3.77 14.39
CA ARG A 252 0.52 -5.24 14.46
C ARG A 252 0.02 -5.92 13.20
N GLY A 253 -0.21 -5.13 12.13
CA GLY A 253 -0.60 -5.65 10.81
C GLY A 253 0.58 -6.26 10.05
N TYR A 254 0.29 -6.74 8.86
CA TYR A 254 1.34 -7.11 7.91
C TYR A 254 2.00 -5.85 7.33
N TRP A 255 3.24 -5.99 6.90
CA TRP A 255 4.06 -4.92 6.36
C TRP A 255 4.08 -5.03 4.84
N GLY A 256 3.54 -4.04 4.16
CA GLY A 256 3.68 -3.89 2.72
C GLY A 256 5.14 -3.61 2.36
N VAL A 257 5.53 -4.01 1.18
CA VAL A 257 6.79 -3.60 0.56
C VAL A 257 6.45 -3.10 -0.82
N GLU A 258 6.66 -1.80 -1.06
CA GLU A 258 6.28 -1.19 -2.32
C GLU A 258 7.50 -0.69 -3.10
N LEU A 259 8.06 -1.56 -3.93
CA LEU A 259 9.27 -1.25 -4.68
C LEU A 259 8.96 -0.84 -6.12
N ILE A 260 8.71 0.45 -6.33
CA ILE A 260 8.51 1.03 -7.66
C ILE A 260 9.85 1.52 -8.21
N SER A 261 10.54 0.68 -8.96
CA SER A 261 11.92 0.94 -9.41
C SER A 261 12.14 0.53 -10.85
N ALA A 262 12.70 1.43 -11.65
CA ALA A 262 13.06 1.15 -13.04
C ALA A 262 14.09 0.02 -13.17
N HIS A 263 14.97 -0.14 -12.19
CA HIS A 263 15.93 -1.25 -12.16
C HIS A 263 15.26 -2.55 -11.74
N HIS A 264 14.50 -2.52 -10.64
CA HIS A 264 13.91 -3.72 -10.03
C HIS A 264 12.89 -4.41 -10.95
N ARG A 265 12.01 -3.65 -11.59
CA ARG A 265 10.95 -4.21 -12.45
C ARG A 265 11.45 -4.99 -13.67
N HIS A 266 12.73 -4.88 -14.02
CA HIS A 266 13.36 -5.64 -15.10
C HIS A 266 14.09 -6.90 -14.64
N LEU A 267 14.14 -7.17 -13.34
CA LEU A 267 14.73 -8.40 -12.80
C LEU A 267 13.85 -9.62 -13.11
N PRO A 268 14.43 -10.81 -13.20
CA PRO A 268 13.66 -12.05 -13.15
C PRO A 268 12.80 -12.09 -11.88
N LEU A 269 11.55 -12.54 -12.00
CA LEU A 269 10.56 -12.50 -10.93
C LEU A 269 11.06 -13.07 -9.60
N GLU A 270 11.71 -14.23 -9.63
CA GLU A 270 12.24 -14.87 -8.42
C GLU A 270 13.35 -14.02 -7.76
N MET A 271 14.22 -13.41 -8.56
CA MET A 271 15.25 -12.50 -8.04
C MET A 271 14.64 -11.23 -7.43
N ALA A 272 13.64 -10.66 -8.09
CA ALA A 272 12.93 -9.50 -7.60
C ALA A 272 12.27 -9.80 -6.25
N ALA A 273 11.49 -10.86 -6.18
CA ALA A 273 10.77 -11.26 -4.97
C ALA A 273 11.73 -11.58 -3.80
N THR A 274 12.78 -12.38 -4.07
CA THR A 274 13.73 -12.80 -3.02
C THR A 274 14.52 -11.60 -2.49
N ARG A 275 15.06 -10.74 -3.37
CA ARG A 275 15.83 -9.59 -2.91
C ARG A 275 14.99 -8.62 -2.09
N ALA A 276 13.76 -8.31 -2.54
CA ALA A 276 12.87 -7.42 -1.80
C ALA A 276 12.52 -8.00 -0.43
N PHE A 277 12.20 -9.29 -0.35
CA PHE A 277 11.94 -9.98 0.91
C PHE A 277 13.12 -9.91 1.87
N ASP A 278 14.31 -10.39 1.43
CA ASP A 278 15.49 -10.52 2.28
C ASP A 278 16.01 -9.17 2.78
N THR A 279 15.97 -8.14 1.93
CA THR A 279 16.45 -6.80 2.31
C THR A 279 15.51 -6.14 3.30
N THR A 280 14.20 -6.35 3.16
CA THR A 280 13.20 -5.83 4.09
C THR A 280 13.27 -6.55 5.43
N MET A 281 13.34 -7.89 5.45
CA MET A 281 13.46 -8.64 6.71
C MET A 281 14.67 -8.19 7.55
N ARG A 282 15.79 -7.89 6.90
CA ARG A 282 16.99 -7.37 7.60
C ARG A 282 16.78 -6.04 8.30
N GLN A 283 15.79 -5.22 7.90
CA GLN A 283 15.50 -3.98 8.61
C GLN A 283 14.94 -4.24 10.01
N PHE A 284 14.23 -5.34 10.19
CA PHE A 284 13.69 -5.75 11.48
C PHE A 284 14.76 -6.24 12.47
N ASP A 285 15.95 -6.65 12.00
CA ASP A 285 17.07 -7.03 12.86
C ASP A 285 17.59 -5.85 13.74
N ALA A 286 17.42 -4.62 13.25
CA ALA A 286 17.83 -3.41 13.94
C ALA A 286 16.72 -2.81 14.83
N VAL A 287 15.52 -3.38 14.83
CA VAL A 287 14.35 -2.84 15.55
C VAL A 287 14.26 -3.45 16.94
N THR A 288 14.03 -2.61 17.95
CA THR A 288 13.66 -3.07 19.28
C THR A 288 12.15 -3.28 19.36
N PHE A 289 11.74 -4.54 19.49
CA PHE A 289 10.32 -4.85 19.65
C PHE A 289 9.81 -4.48 21.04
N PRO A 290 8.63 -3.84 21.14
CA PRO A 290 8.02 -3.53 22.43
C PRO A 290 7.82 -4.81 23.25
N ALA A 291 8.09 -4.73 24.57
CA ALA A 291 7.77 -5.83 25.48
C ALA A 291 6.27 -6.13 25.39
N GLY A 292 5.91 -7.40 25.23
CA GLY A 292 4.53 -7.86 25.13
C GLY A 292 3.71 -7.66 26.40
#